data_c1d934f628343670b8eff3ead1bf3f4d
#
_entry.id   c1d934f628343670b8eff3ead1bf3f4d
#
_cell.length_a   1.000
_cell.length_b   1.000
_cell.length_c   1.000
_cell.angle_alpha   90.00
_cell.angle_beta   90.00
_cell.angle_gamma   90.00
#
_symmetry.space_group_name_H-M   'P 1'
#
loop_
_entity.id
_entity.type
_entity.pdbx_description
1 polymer ?
#
loop_
_entity_poly.entity_id
_entity_poly.type
_entity_poly.pdbx_seq_one_letter_code
_entity_poly.pdbx_strand_id
1 'polypeptide(L)'
;MKQKRNRVYWVWMIGIILLVGLLGLTWNMYRKYTAPVTQYTVQVGDFSITAPTVGVTSTTMEIEWSLSDATGVVGYDVYVNDTLTNTIRPEHAGDSLEPRVQLIDLQPDTVYMVQVKAINAAGESVYTSSKVPYKTLPKEPRLEATAYGAVGDGVTDNTQALQKAIRDTPAGGVLHIAKGVYRTGALFLHSYMTLDLDEGAVLMAVDESSAFVKPNYVVTGGTPYLGILNLQGDETGPIERVVIRGGVIDGRGWKEPVPRELEIEQEVEKIEQDALEEYGVLSRSEVEAAMRRGASYEKGSSTRSPLIEIQQGKEIVLERVVLKNAPAHMVKATQMEQMYMKDVQMQGMYSGDGLHWDGHNLVMSHVRMEQMQQGVVVAAGDPTETTVTEQWNAYGLHIVNSQIGLVFFNTGNTWIQHVYLQGLVMEDVGLAVRVRETATIGGGIRNIVVRESTLRRIREQIDLGVKRINPVDWGHTTVELQTVKAPATDDI
;
A
#
# COMPACT_ATOMS: atom_id res chain seq x y z
N MET A 1 64.39 13.60 -11.38
CA MET A 1 63.27 12.65 -11.51
C MET A 1 62.67 12.19 -10.17
N LYS A 2 63.35 12.12 -9.06
CA LYS A 2 62.81 11.68 -7.75
C LYS A 2 61.75 12.60 -7.16
N GLN A 3 61.81 13.92 -7.36
CA GLN A 3 60.89 14.89 -6.75
C GLN A 3 59.46 14.91 -7.35
N LYS A 4 59.29 14.57 -8.64
CA LYS A 4 57.98 14.45 -9.30
C LYS A 4 57.21 13.20 -8.85
N ARG A 5 57.93 12.11 -8.55
CA ARG A 5 57.32 10.83 -8.10
C ARG A 5 56.72 10.94 -6.72
N ASN A 6 57.33 11.70 -5.80
CA ASN A 6 56.78 11.92 -4.46
C ASN A 6 55.49 12.75 -4.45
N ARG A 7 55.36 13.76 -5.35
CA ARG A 7 54.09 14.55 -5.43
C ARG A 7 52.91 13.70 -5.90
N VAL A 8 53.09 12.77 -6.81
CA VAL A 8 52.05 11.88 -7.29
C VAL A 8 51.60 10.94 -6.17
N TYR A 9 52.50 10.38 -5.37
CA TYR A 9 52.17 9.52 -4.23
C TYR A 9 51.38 10.28 -3.16
N TRP A 10 51.69 11.53 -2.87
CA TRP A 10 50.96 12.35 -1.90
C TRP A 10 49.55 12.68 -2.40
N VAL A 11 49.35 12.94 -3.67
CA VAL A 11 48.02 13.18 -4.25
C VAL A 11 47.14 11.92 -4.17
N TRP A 12 47.72 10.77 -4.51
CA TRP A 12 47.01 9.48 -4.36
C TRP A 12 46.69 9.13 -2.90
N MET A 13 47.62 9.39 -1.99
CA MET A 13 47.40 9.14 -0.56
C MET A 13 46.29 10.05 0.03
N ILE A 14 46.28 11.33 -0.36
CA ILE A 14 45.22 12.26 0.03
C ILE A 14 43.87 11.83 -0.56
N GLY A 15 43.85 11.41 -1.84
CA GLY A 15 42.65 10.88 -2.48
C GLY A 15 42.08 9.64 -1.79
N ILE A 16 42.96 8.71 -1.38
CA ILE A 16 42.56 7.50 -0.64
C ILE A 16 42.02 7.86 0.76
N ILE A 17 42.65 8.80 1.47
CA ILE A 17 42.21 9.26 2.80
C ILE A 17 40.85 9.95 2.69
N LEU A 18 40.61 10.77 1.68
CA LEU A 18 39.34 11.41 1.41
C LEU A 18 38.25 10.38 1.08
N LEU A 19 38.59 9.37 0.26
CA LEU A 19 37.68 8.30 -0.11
C LEU A 19 37.29 7.45 1.11
N VAL A 20 38.28 7.06 1.94
CA VAL A 20 38.04 6.32 3.18
C VAL A 20 37.26 7.17 4.18
N GLY A 21 37.52 8.48 4.25
CA GLY A 21 36.74 9.41 5.07
C GLY A 21 35.29 9.53 4.59
N LEU A 22 35.06 9.64 3.29
CA LEU A 22 33.73 9.66 2.68
C LEU A 22 32.99 8.34 2.91
N LEU A 23 33.66 7.20 2.69
CA LEU A 23 33.09 5.87 2.96
C LEU A 23 32.81 5.69 4.46
N GLY A 24 33.65 6.21 5.35
CA GLY A 24 33.39 6.20 6.80
C GLY A 24 32.22 7.07 7.21
N LEU A 25 32.03 8.23 6.57
CA LEU A 25 30.90 9.12 6.78
C LEU A 25 29.60 8.48 6.24
N THR A 26 29.63 7.91 5.05
CA THR A 26 28.47 7.20 4.48
C THR A 26 28.12 5.96 5.30
N TRP A 27 29.13 5.19 5.77
CA TRP A 27 28.91 4.04 6.65
C TRP A 27 28.34 4.45 8.00
N ASN A 28 28.81 5.55 8.59
CA ASN A 28 28.30 6.06 9.86
C ASN A 28 26.87 6.61 9.71
N MET A 29 26.55 7.29 8.61
CA MET A 29 25.19 7.69 8.25
C MET A 29 24.31 6.45 8.04
N TYR A 30 24.75 5.51 7.19
CA TYR A 30 24.04 4.27 6.96
C TYR A 30 23.74 3.56 8.27
N ARG A 31 24.75 3.35 9.14
CA ARG A 31 24.57 2.73 10.46
C ARG A 31 23.62 3.49 11.37
N LYS A 32 23.62 4.82 11.30
CA LYS A 32 22.76 5.68 12.13
C LYS A 32 21.28 5.56 11.73
N TYR A 33 20.98 5.43 10.44
CA TYR A 33 19.62 5.34 9.91
C TYR A 33 19.14 3.90 9.67
N THR A 34 20.06 2.93 9.56
CA THR A 34 19.74 1.50 9.39
C THR A 34 19.87 0.71 10.67
N ALA A 35 20.44 1.29 11.76
CA ALA A 35 20.40 0.61 13.04
C ALA A 35 18.92 0.29 13.35
N PRO A 36 18.60 -0.96 13.72
CA PRO A 36 17.25 -1.28 14.12
C PRO A 36 16.86 -0.30 15.22
N VAL A 37 15.76 0.42 15.03
CA VAL A 37 15.13 1.17 16.11
C VAL A 37 14.86 0.12 17.16
N THR A 38 15.46 0.25 18.33
CA THR A 38 15.33 -0.77 19.37
C THR A 38 13.84 -0.84 19.69
N GLN A 39 13.17 -1.88 19.24
CA GLN A 39 11.78 -2.14 19.59
C GLN A 39 11.78 -2.50 21.07
N TYR A 40 11.39 -1.57 21.91
CA TYR A 40 11.09 -1.87 23.29
C TYR A 40 9.69 -2.46 23.36
N THR A 41 9.59 -3.77 23.21
CA THR A 41 8.36 -4.48 23.56
C THR A 41 8.45 -4.81 25.04
N VAL A 42 7.74 -4.05 25.86
CA VAL A 42 7.58 -4.39 27.28
C VAL A 42 6.24 -5.07 27.42
N GLN A 43 6.22 -6.39 27.45
CA GLN A 43 5.06 -7.14 27.92
C GLN A 43 5.01 -7.05 29.45
N VAL A 44 4.10 -6.25 29.96
CA VAL A 44 3.72 -6.30 31.38
C VAL A 44 2.21 -6.57 31.40
N GLY A 45 1.84 -7.82 31.64
CA GLY A 45 0.45 -8.23 31.63
C GLY A 45 -0.17 -8.28 30.21
N ASP A 46 -1.47 -8.16 30.16
CA ASP A 46 -2.29 -8.32 28.95
C ASP A 46 -2.39 -7.04 28.10
N PHE A 47 -1.66 -5.96 28.42
CA PHE A 47 -1.68 -4.69 27.72
C PHE A 47 -0.26 -4.27 27.29
N SER A 48 0.07 -4.49 26.02
CA SER A 48 1.37 -4.16 25.43
C SER A 48 1.26 -2.95 24.50
N ILE A 49 2.31 -2.14 24.42
CA ILE A 49 2.47 -1.07 23.44
C ILE A 49 3.77 -1.24 22.67
N THR A 50 3.74 -0.92 21.38
CA THR A 50 4.88 -1.01 20.48
C THR A 50 4.92 0.22 19.57
N ALA A 51 6.11 0.56 19.07
CA ALA A 51 6.26 1.49 17.96
C ALA A 51 6.90 0.73 16.80
N PRO A 52 6.15 0.47 15.71
CA PRO A 52 6.72 -0.17 14.54
C PRO A 52 7.88 0.65 13.99
N THR A 53 8.95 -0.01 13.56
CA THR A 53 10.15 0.65 13.05
C THR A 53 9.86 1.62 11.91
N VAL A 54 8.95 1.24 11.03
CA VAL A 54 8.52 2.04 9.87
C VAL A 54 7.64 3.22 10.25
N GLY A 55 7.00 3.19 11.43
CA GLY A 55 6.16 4.26 11.93
C GLY A 55 6.92 5.37 12.63
N VAL A 56 8.25 5.26 12.78
CA VAL A 56 9.08 6.26 13.48
C VAL A 56 9.88 7.08 12.49
N THR A 57 9.68 8.39 12.53
CA THR A 57 10.48 9.39 11.78
C THR A 57 11.21 10.35 12.73
N SER A 58 11.76 11.41 12.21
CA SER A 58 12.38 12.47 13.05
C SER A 58 11.34 13.29 13.81
N THR A 59 10.10 13.37 13.33
CA THR A 59 9.08 14.26 13.88
C THR A 59 7.74 13.59 14.16
N THR A 60 7.60 12.32 13.79
CA THR A 60 6.38 11.53 14.02
C THR A 60 6.71 10.15 14.58
N MET A 61 5.73 9.53 15.23
CA MET A 61 5.85 8.19 15.76
C MET A 61 4.49 7.51 15.75
N GLU A 62 4.39 6.38 15.07
CA GLU A 62 3.24 5.49 15.19
C GLU A 62 3.36 4.68 16.47
N ILE A 63 2.30 4.64 17.27
CA ILE A 63 2.19 3.80 18.46
C ILE A 63 1.04 2.85 18.27
N GLU A 64 1.30 1.58 18.43
CA GLU A 64 0.31 0.51 18.38
C GLU A 64 0.23 -0.18 19.73
N TRP A 65 -0.93 -0.72 20.07
CA TRP A 65 -1.11 -1.51 21.28
C TRP A 65 -2.00 -2.72 21.07
N SER A 66 -1.85 -3.66 21.96
CA SER A 66 -2.67 -4.85 22.05
C SER A 66 -3.15 -5.02 23.48
N LEU A 67 -4.44 -5.27 23.66
CA LEU A 67 -5.09 -5.59 24.92
C LEU A 67 -5.81 -6.92 24.75
N SER A 68 -5.46 -7.92 25.56
CA SER A 68 -6.00 -9.28 25.43
C SER A 68 -7.50 -9.36 25.80
N ASP A 69 -7.97 -8.51 26.71
CA ASP A 69 -9.36 -8.36 27.06
C ASP A 69 -9.78 -6.89 26.99
N ALA A 70 -10.48 -6.53 25.94
CA ALA A 70 -11.02 -5.18 25.72
C ALA A 70 -12.49 -5.05 26.17
N THR A 71 -13.01 -5.97 26.95
CA THR A 71 -14.41 -5.94 27.42
C THR A 71 -14.69 -4.66 28.20
N GLY A 72 -15.71 -3.90 27.78
CA GLY A 72 -16.10 -2.64 28.39
C GLY A 72 -15.21 -1.44 28.05
N VAL A 73 -14.20 -1.61 27.21
CA VAL A 73 -13.38 -0.51 26.69
C VAL A 73 -14.15 0.23 25.59
N VAL A 74 -14.29 1.54 25.73
CA VAL A 74 -14.94 2.42 24.75
C VAL A 74 -13.97 3.45 24.17
N GLY A 75 -12.70 3.40 24.55
CA GLY A 75 -11.70 4.30 24.01
C GLY A 75 -10.33 4.15 24.68
N TYR A 76 -9.37 4.94 24.18
CA TYR A 76 -8.02 4.97 24.70
C TYR A 76 -7.56 6.42 24.87
N ASP A 77 -6.80 6.67 25.94
CA ASP A 77 -6.09 7.91 26.20
C ASP A 77 -4.58 7.66 26.12
N VAL A 78 -3.90 8.43 25.29
CA VAL A 78 -2.46 8.31 25.06
C VAL A 78 -1.73 9.46 25.74
N TYR A 79 -0.80 9.09 26.59
CA TYR A 79 0.03 10.02 27.34
C TYR A 79 1.46 10.00 26.81
N VAL A 80 2.01 11.17 26.57
CA VAL A 80 3.42 11.37 26.19
C VAL A 80 4.07 12.24 27.25
N ASN A 81 5.13 11.74 27.89
CA ASN A 81 5.81 12.41 29.00
C ASN A 81 4.82 12.85 30.11
N ASP A 82 3.91 11.95 30.48
CA ASP A 82 2.84 12.16 31.48
C ASP A 82 1.76 13.20 31.08
N THR A 83 1.80 13.73 29.88
CA THR A 83 0.79 14.65 29.36
C THR A 83 -0.16 13.90 28.42
N LEU A 84 -1.47 14.05 28.61
CA LEU A 84 -2.49 13.54 27.68
C LEU A 84 -2.34 14.25 26.34
N THR A 85 -2.00 13.52 25.28
CA THR A 85 -1.81 14.09 23.94
C THR A 85 -2.91 13.69 22.98
N ASN A 86 -3.40 12.46 23.07
CA ASN A 86 -4.40 11.93 22.14
C ASN A 86 -5.49 11.18 22.90
N THR A 87 -6.69 11.29 22.39
CA THR A 87 -7.87 10.54 22.86
C THR A 87 -8.50 9.84 21.67
N ILE A 88 -8.55 8.51 21.69
CA ILE A 88 -9.17 7.70 20.65
C ILE A 88 -10.56 7.28 21.15
N ARG A 89 -11.58 7.69 20.42
CA ARG A 89 -12.98 7.36 20.68
C ARG A 89 -13.64 7.05 19.32
N PRO A 90 -14.64 6.18 19.27
CA PRO A 90 -15.44 6.00 18.06
C PRO A 90 -16.19 7.30 17.76
N GLU A 91 -16.19 7.73 16.50
CA GLU A 91 -16.95 8.92 16.07
C GLU A 91 -18.45 8.65 16.09
N HIS A 92 -18.83 7.40 15.78
CA HIS A 92 -20.21 6.95 15.77
C HIS A 92 -20.38 5.64 16.56
N ALA A 93 -21.58 5.37 17.03
CA ALA A 93 -21.88 4.11 17.67
C ALA A 93 -21.74 2.95 16.67
N GLY A 94 -20.80 2.04 16.94
CA GLY A 94 -20.49 0.90 16.07
C GLY A 94 -19.19 1.05 15.29
N ASP A 95 -18.53 2.21 15.36
CA ASP A 95 -17.19 2.36 14.79
C ASP A 95 -16.18 1.56 15.60
N SER A 96 -15.22 0.98 14.89
CA SER A 96 -14.13 0.22 15.52
C SER A 96 -13.12 1.15 16.18
N LEU A 97 -12.64 0.74 17.36
CA LEU A 97 -11.53 1.39 18.03
C LEU A 97 -10.23 0.91 17.41
N GLU A 98 -9.57 1.75 16.67
CA GLU A 98 -8.26 1.45 16.13
C GLU A 98 -7.20 1.47 17.25
N PRO A 99 -6.48 0.34 17.51
CA PRO A 99 -5.54 0.27 18.62
C PRO A 99 -4.18 0.88 18.24
N ARG A 100 -4.20 2.09 17.70
CA ARG A 100 -3.01 2.83 17.28
C ARG A 100 -3.23 4.34 17.27
N VAL A 101 -2.15 5.08 17.25
CA VAL A 101 -2.14 6.53 17.08
C VAL A 101 -0.83 6.99 16.46
N GLN A 102 -0.88 8.02 15.64
CA GLN A 102 0.30 8.74 15.19
C GLN A 102 0.53 9.96 16.08
N LEU A 103 1.66 9.98 16.77
CA LEU A 103 2.17 11.16 17.46
C LEU A 103 2.89 12.04 16.44
N ILE A 104 2.60 13.33 16.43
CA ILE A 104 3.13 14.31 15.47
C ILE A 104 3.86 15.43 16.20
N ASP A 105 4.54 16.31 15.46
CA ASP A 105 5.25 17.49 16.00
C ASP A 105 6.30 17.17 17.05
N LEU A 106 6.89 15.98 16.99
CA LEU A 106 7.95 15.54 17.87
C LEU A 106 9.30 16.20 17.50
N GLN A 107 10.20 16.30 18.47
CA GLN A 107 11.56 16.76 18.19
C GLN A 107 12.44 15.60 17.71
N PRO A 108 13.32 15.84 16.73
CA PRO A 108 14.29 14.84 16.29
C PRO A 108 15.23 14.37 17.41
N ASP A 109 15.70 13.13 17.31
CA ASP A 109 16.68 12.48 18.18
C ASP A 109 16.30 12.54 19.68
N THR A 110 14.99 12.55 19.97
CA THR A 110 14.43 12.78 21.31
C THR A 110 13.68 11.55 21.83
N VAL A 111 13.86 11.25 23.12
CA VAL A 111 13.15 10.16 23.80
C VAL A 111 11.85 10.65 24.39
N TYR A 112 10.77 9.92 24.14
CA TYR A 112 9.43 10.16 24.67
C TYR A 112 8.97 8.94 25.47
N MET A 113 8.44 9.19 26.68
CA MET A 113 7.82 8.16 27.49
C MET A 113 6.35 8.05 27.11
N VAL A 114 5.93 6.92 26.52
CA VAL A 114 4.55 6.72 26.06
C VAL A 114 3.83 5.75 27.00
N GLN A 115 2.57 6.06 27.31
CA GLN A 115 1.66 5.22 28.06
C GLN A 115 0.26 5.30 27.47
N VAL A 116 -0.44 4.18 27.41
CA VAL A 116 -1.84 4.12 26.92
C VAL A 116 -2.72 3.64 28.07
N LYS A 117 -3.88 4.28 28.21
CA LYS A 117 -4.94 3.87 29.15
C LYS A 117 -6.21 3.52 28.39
N ALA A 118 -6.77 2.36 28.66
CA ALA A 118 -8.07 1.96 28.16
C ALA A 118 -9.18 2.50 29.07
N ILE A 119 -10.20 3.11 28.49
CA ILE A 119 -11.24 3.89 29.17
C ILE A 119 -12.60 3.25 29.00
N ASN A 120 -13.39 3.13 30.07
CA ASN A 120 -14.75 2.66 30.04
C ASN A 120 -15.77 3.78 29.75
N ALA A 121 -17.04 3.42 29.64
CA ALA A 121 -18.13 4.36 29.34
C ALA A 121 -18.33 5.45 30.45
N ALA A 122 -17.85 5.23 31.65
CA ALA A 122 -17.85 6.24 32.72
C ALA A 122 -16.67 7.22 32.64
N GLY A 123 -15.74 7.03 31.68
CA GLY A 123 -14.53 7.83 31.56
C GLY A 123 -13.39 7.40 32.51
N GLU A 124 -13.53 6.23 33.13
CA GLU A 124 -12.53 5.71 34.06
C GLU A 124 -11.51 4.83 33.33
N SER A 125 -10.25 4.89 33.75
CA SER A 125 -9.20 3.99 33.25
C SER A 125 -9.39 2.59 33.85
N VAL A 126 -9.70 1.62 32.99
CA VAL A 126 -9.87 0.21 33.39
C VAL A 126 -8.59 -0.60 33.23
N TYR A 127 -7.77 -0.24 32.23
CA TYR A 127 -6.45 -0.83 32.03
C TYR A 127 -5.43 0.27 31.73
N THR A 128 -4.20 0.07 32.17
CA THR A 128 -3.10 1.01 31.97
C THR A 128 -1.86 0.24 31.57
N SER A 129 -1.27 0.60 30.43
CA SER A 129 -0.03 0.00 29.96
C SER A 129 1.17 0.45 30.83
N SER A 130 2.29 -0.25 30.69
CA SER A 130 3.57 0.27 31.15
C SER A 130 3.94 1.55 30.43
N LYS A 131 4.77 2.40 31.05
CA LYS A 131 5.42 3.50 30.35
C LYS A 131 6.62 2.95 29.57
N VAL A 132 6.63 3.18 28.26
CA VAL A 132 7.67 2.67 27.37
C VAL A 132 8.42 3.84 26.72
N PRO A 133 9.77 3.85 26.75
CA PRO A 133 10.54 4.87 26.07
C PRO A 133 10.64 4.58 24.58
N TYR A 134 10.32 5.56 23.76
CA TYR A 134 10.54 5.53 22.30
C TYR A 134 11.36 6.74 21.89
N LYS A 135 12.22 6.56 20.89
CA LYS A 135 13.09 7.61 20.42
C LYS A 135 12.82 7.93 18.96
N THR A 136 12.59 9.22 18.65
CA THR A 136 12.50 9.71 17.29
C THR A 136 13.85 9.57 16.56
N LEU A 137 13.80 9.45 15.23
CA LEU A 137 15.01 9.45 14.41
C LEU A 137 15.71 10.82 14.45
N PRO A 138 17.01 10.89 14.15
CA PRO A 138 17.67 12.14 13.87
C PRO A 138 17.02 12.86 12.69
N LYS A 139 17.22 14.18 12.58
CA LYS A 139 16.72 14.94 11.42
C LYS A 139 17.28 14.37 10.12
N GLU A 140 16.38 14.02 9.23
CA GLU A 140 16.73 13.41 7.95
C GLU A 140 17.35 14.45 6.99
N PRO A 141 18.37 14.07 6.20
CA PRO A 141 18.81 14.88 5.07
C PRO A 141 17.66 15.07 4.07
N ARG A 142 17.38 16.32 3.67
CA ARG A 142 16.30 16.63 2.73
C ARG A 142 16.89 17.20 1.44
N LEU A 143 16.53 16.60 0.32
CA LEU A 143 16.87 17.04 -1.04
C LEU A 143 15.61 17.55 -1.72
N GLU A 144 15.75 18.60 -2.50
CA GLU A 144 14.67 19.19 -3.29
C GLU A 144 14.79 18.74 -4.75
N ALA A 145 13.73 18.13 -5.31
CA ALA A 145 13.72 17.66 -6.70
C ALA A 145 14.03 18.79 -7.70
N THR A 146 13.59 20.00 -7.41
CA THR A 146 13.85 21.21 -8.21
C THR A 146 15.33 21.57 -8.29
N ALA A 147 16.14 21.26 -7.27
CA ALA A 147 17.58 21.44 -7.30
C ALA A 147 18.29 20.53 -8.32
N TYR A 148 17.61 19.48 -8.77
CA TYR A 148 18.06 18.54 -9.80
C TYR A 148 17.51 18.86 -11.19
N GLY A 149 16.77 19.96 -11.32
CA GLY A 149 16.19 20.42 -12.57
C GLY A 149 14.78 19.88 -12.84
N ALA A 150 14.12 19.30 -11.83
CA ALA A 150 12.71 18.91 -11.98
C ALA A 150 11.80 20.14 -12.08
N VAL A 151 10.89 20.14 -13.05
CA VAL A 151 9.98 21.23 -13.36
C VAL A 151 8.54 20.74 -13.30
N GLY A 152 7.74 21.32 -12.39
CA GLY A 152 6.35 20.92 -12.16
C GLY A 152 5.33 21.63 -13.07
N ASP A 153 5.62 21.73 -14.38
CA ASP A 153 4.82 22.48 -15.36
C ASP A 153 3.77 21.62 -16.10
N GLY A 154 3.74 20.30 -15.86
CA GLY A 154 2.84 19.37 -16.53
C GLY A 154 3.21 19.02 -17.97
N VAL A 155 4.34 19.52 -18.47
CA VAL A 155 4.79 19.35 -19.86
C VAL A 155 6.18 18.69 -19.93
N THR A 156 7.13 19.17 -19.12
CA THR A 156 8.51 18.71 -19.11
C THR A 156 8.61 17.27 -18.63
N ASP A 157 9.33 16.42 -19.37
CA ASP A 157 9.71 15.08 -18.89
C ASP A 157 10.81 15.19 -17.82
N ASN A 158 10.47 14.83 -16.60
CA ASN A 158 11.35 14.91 -15.44
C ASN A 158 12.03 13.59 -15.09
N THR A 159 11.89 12.54 -15.90
CA THR A 159 12.40 11.19 -15.58
C THR A 159 13.85 11.20 -15.16
N GLN A 160 14.73 11.85 -15.94
CA GLN A 160 16.16 11.88 -15.63
C GLN A 160 16.49 12.73 -14.41
N ALA A 161 15.82 13.88 -14.24
CA ALA A 161 16.02 14.78 -13.11
C ALA A 161 15.60 14.11 -11.79
N LEU A 162 14.40 13.50 -11.77
CA LEU A 162 13.88 12.78 -10.61
C LEU A 162 14.72 11.54 -10.31
N GLN A 163 15.08 10.74 -11.32
CA GLN A 163 15.93 9.57 -11.10
C GLN A 163 17.30 9.93 -10.56
N LYS A 164 17.86 11.06 -10.98
CA LYS A 164 19.12 11.57 -10.43
C LYS A 164 18.95 11.99 -8.97
N ALA A 165 17.89 12.73 -8.65
CA ALA A 165 17.57 13.14 -7.29
C ALA A 165 17.35 11.92 -6.37
N ILE A 166 16.66 10.90 -6.85
CA ILE A 166 16.48 9.62 -6.12
C ILE A 166 17.84 8.99 -5.81
N ARG A 167 18.71 8.83 -6.81
CA ARG A 167 20.04 8.22 -6.60
C ARG A 167 20.92 8.99 -5.62
N ASP A 168 20.80 10.31 -5.63
CA ASP A 168 21.64 11.19 -4.79
C ASP A 168 21.03 11.34 -3.37
N THR A 169 19.79 10.87 -3.13
CA THR A 169 19.18 10.85 -1.80
C THR A 169 19.93 9.83 -0.93
N PRO A 170 20.53 10.24 0.20
CA PRO A 170 21.28 9.33 1.04
C PRO A 170 20.34 8.40 1.81
N ALA A 171 20.85 7.28 2.29
CA ALA A 171 20.10 6.40 3.20
C ALA A 171 19.59 7.18 4.41
N GLY A 172 18.29 7.02 4.73
CA GLY A 172 17.57 7.81 5.73
C GLY A 172 17.22 9.23 5.27
N GLY A 173 17.44 9.55 3.99
CA GLY A 173 17.12 10.86 3.43
C GLY A 173 15.71 10.95 2.87
N VAL A 174 15.28 12.19 2.68
CA VAL A 174 13.99 12.58 2.12
C VAL A 174 14.23 13.27 0.77
N LEU A 175 13.65 12.74 -0.29
CA LEU A 175 13.49 13.47 -1.54
C LEU A 175 12.14 14.18 -1.53
N HIS A 176 12.17 15.49 -1.51
CA HIS A 176 10.98 16.30 -1.52
C HIS A 176 10.61 16.76 -2.93
N ILE A 177 9.33 16.60 -3.26
CA ILE A 177 8.73 17.07 -4.51
C ILE A 177 7.69 18.13 -4.16
N ALA A 178 8.02 19.39 -4.47
CA ALA A 178 7.13 20.53 -4.23
C ALA A 178 5.88 20.47 -5.11
N LYS A 179 4.86 21.25 -4.76
CA LYS A 179 3.63 21.39 -5.53
C LYS A 179 3.91 21.65 -7.03
N GLY A 180 3.23 20.92 -7.91
CA GLY A 180 3.35 21.00 -9.36
C GLY A 180 3.01 19.67 -10.02
N VAL A 181 2.96 19.65 -11.34
CA VAL A 181 2.70 18.43 -12.12
C VAL A 181 4.00 18.02 -12.81
N TYR A 182 4.57 16.91 -12.38
CA TYR A 182 5.83 16.37 -12.87
C TYR A 182 5.57 15.15 -13.75
N ARG A 183 5.74 15.30 -15.06
CA ARG A 183 5.64 14.16 -15.98
C ARG A 183 6.88 13.31 -15.85
N THR A 184 6.70 11.99 -15.78
CA THR A 184 7.82 11.06 -15.61
C THR A 184 7.52 9.69 -16.21
N GLY A 185 8.56 9.03 -16.70
CA GLY A 185 8.59 7.60 -16.97
C GLY A 185 8.83 6.80 -15.70
N ALA A 186 9.34 5.58 -15.84
CA ALA A 186 9.63 4.70 -14.72
C ALA A 186 10.77 5.25 -13.84
N LEU A 187 10.53 5.30 -12.53
CA LEU A 187 11.50 5.69 -11.51
C LEU A 187 11.80 4.49 -10.61
N PHE A 188 13.05 4.34 -10.20
CA PHE A 188 13.52 3.27 -9.34
C PHE A 188 13.96 3.86 -8.01
N LEU A 189 13.24 3.52 -6.94
CA LEU A 189 13.58 3.89 -5.58
C LEU A 189 14.65 2.93 -5.03
N HIS A 190 15.32 3.33 -3.97
CA HIS A 190 16.28 2.49 -3.25
C HIS A 190 15.92 2.39 -1.76
N SER A 191 16.53 1.43 -1.07
CA SER A 191 16.30 1.20 0.36
C SER A 191 16.63 2.43 1.21
N TYR A 192 15.89 2.58 2.31
CA TYR A 192 16.12 3.62 3.33
C TYR A 192 15.91 5.04 2.83
N MET A 193 14.87 5.28 2.02
CA MET A 193 14.54 6.63 1.57
C MET A 193 13.06 6.96 1.76
N THR A 194 12.78 8.25 1.83
CA THR A 194 11.42 8.78 1.79
C THR A 194 11.23 9.59 0.52
N LEU A 195 10.19 9.28 -0.24
CA LEU A 195 9.67 10.12 -1.30
C LEU A 195 8.50 10.92 -0.73
N ASP A 196 8.69 12.22 -0.57
CA ASP A 196 7.77 13.15 0.11
C ASP A 196 7.19 14.14 -0.90
N LEU A 197 5.90 13.99 -1.20
CA LEU A 197 5.19 14.85 -2.16
C LEU A 197 4.33 15.85 -1.39
N ASP A 198 4.49 17.13 -1.69
CA ASP A 198 3.61 18.18 -1.16
C ASP A 198 2.15 17.95 -1.55
N GLU A 199 1.25 18.55 -0.81
CA GLU A 199 -0.14 18.70 -1.24
C GLU A 199 -0.20 19.45 -2.56
N GLY A 200 -0.82 18.83 -3.58
CA GLY A 200 -0.87 19.35 -4.95
C GLY A 200 0.37 19.07 -5.80
N ALA A 201 1.32 18.26 -5.31
CA ALA A 201 2.32 17.61 -6.15
C ALA A 201 1.71 16.40 -6.86
N VAL A 202 1.97 16.26 -8.15
CA VAL A 202 1.47 15.16 -8.98
C VAL A 202 2.65 14.57 -9.75
N LEU A 203 2.92 13.28 -9.54
CA LEU A 203 3.73 12.48 -10.46
C LEU A 203 2.80 11.91 -11.52
N MET A 204 3.00 12.32 -12.77
CA MET A 204 2.13 11.96 -13.89
C MET A 204 2.91 11.17 -14.93
N ALA A 205 2.37 10.04 -15.38
CA ALA A 205 3.00 9.27 -16.46
C ALA A 205 3.21 10.10 -17.73
N VAL A 206 4.36 9.92 -18.39
CA VAL A 206 4.55 10.42 -19.77
C VAL A 206 3.64 9.66 -20.75
N ASP A 207 3.46 10.21 -21.95
CA ASP A 207 2.58 9.58 -22.95
C ASP A 207 3.24 8.37 -23.67
N GLU A 208 4.57 8.27 -23.63
CA GLU A 208 5.32 7.23 -24.32
C GLU A 208 5.39 5.93 -23.51
N SER A 209 4.69 4.88 -23.97
CA SER A 209 4.70 3.55 -23.34
C SER A 209 6.10 2.93 -23.24
N SER A 210 6.98 3.28 -24.18
CA SER A 210 8.40 2.83 -24.16
C SER A 210 9.16 3.27 -22.90
N ALA A 211 8.73 4.34 -22.23
CA ALA A 211 9.32 4.81 -20.96
C ALA A 211 9.07 3.86 -19.78
N PHE A 212 8.19 2.86 -19.95
CA PHE A 212 7.82 1.89 -18.93
C PHE A 212 8.21 0.45 -19.29
N VAL A 213 8.93 0.22 -20.39
CA VAL A 213 9.34 -1.12 -20.83
C VAL A 213 10.57 -1.58 -20.06
N LYS A 214 10.51 -2.80 -19.47
CA LYS A 214 11.67 -3.43 -18.82
C LYS A 214 12.78 -3.65 -19.84
N PRO A 215 14.01 -3.13 -19.61
CA PRO A 215 15.12 -3.39 -20.49
C PRO A 215 15.43 -4.89 -20.54
N ASN A 216 15.67 -5.42 -21.75
CA ASN A 216 16.04 -6.82 -22.00
C ASN A 216 14.98 -7.86 -21.53
N TYR A 217 13.70 -7.48 -21.49
CA TYR A 217 12.64 -8.41 -21.11
C TYR A 217 12.61 -9.61 -22.06
N VAL A 218 12.82 -10.79 -21.50
CA VAL A 218 12.61 -12.07 -22.20
C VAL A 218 11.26 -12.61 -21.75
N VAL A 219 10.42 -13.03 -22.71
CA VAL A 219 9.06 -13.53 -22.43
C VAL A 219 9.15 -14.82 -21.61
N THR A 220 9.17 -14.68 -20.30
CA THR A 220 9.23 -15.79 -19.34
C THR A 220 7.98 -15.85 -18.44
N GLY A 221 6.91 -15.13 -18.79
CA GLY A 221 5.61 -15.20 -18.10
C GLY A 221 5.27 -14.04 -17.17
N GLY A 222 6.15 -13.04 -17.01
CA GLY A 222 5.84 -11.82 -16.24
C GLY A 222 5.36 -10.66 -17.12
N THR A 223 5.02 -9.52 -16.53
CA THR A 223 4.69 -8.30 -17.28
C THR A 223 5.96 -7.60 -17.79
N PRO A 224 6.01 -7.16 -19.07
CA PRO A 224 7.15 -6.43 -19.61
C PRO A 224 7.25 -4.97 -19.14
N TYR A 225 6.27 -4.51 -18.37
CA TYR A 225 6.16 -3.11 -18.02
C TYR A 225 6.52 -2.83 -16.57
N LEU A 226 7.09 -1.65 -16.36
CA LEU A 226 7.46 -1.05 -15.09
C LEU A 226 6.35 -0.14 -14.60
N GLY A 227 6.24 0.05 -13.30
CA GLY A 227 5.42 1.10 -12.70
C GLY A 227 6.01 2.49 -12.88
N ILE A 228 5.26 3.52 -12.53
CA ILE A 228 5.83 4.86 -12.33
C ILE A 228 6.87 4.80 -11.22
N LEU A 229 6.56 4.11 -10.11
CA LEU A 229 7.49 3.84 -9.03
C LEU A 229 7.78 2.34 -8.95
N ASN A 230 9.06 2.00 -8.94
CA ASN A 230 9.53 0.62 -8.88
C ASN A 230 10.44 0.44 -7.67
N LEU A 231 10.10 -0.54 -6.84
CA LEU A 231 10.80 -0.94 -5.64
C LEU A 231 11.20 -2.41 -5.81
N GLN A 232 12.47 -2.67 -6.05
CA GLN A 232 12.93 -4.02 -6.38
C GLN A 232 14.09 -4.43 -5.47
N GLY A 233 13.90 -5.53 -4.74
CA GLY A 233 15.02 -6.24 -4.12
C GLY A 233 15.92 -6.88 -5.18
N ASP A 234 17.08 -7.33 -4.78
CA ASP A 234 18.07 -7.98 -5.63
C ASP A 234 18.66 -9.23 -4.95
N GLU A 235 19.72 -9.78 -5.52
CA GLU A 235 20.42 -10.96 -4.98
C GLU A 235 21.02 -10.72 -3.57
N THR A 236 21.15 -9.46 -3.15
CA THR A 236 21.69 -9.10 -1.83
C THR A 236 20.62 -9.05 -0.75
N GLY A 237 19.36 -8.93 -1.14
CA GLY A 237 18.21 -8.92 -0.24
C GLY A 237 17.03 -8.06 -0.71
N PRO A 238 16.01 -7.93 0.15
CA PRO A 238 14.84 -7.12 -0.16
C PRO A 238 15.17 -5.63 -0.21
N ILE A 239 14.35 -4.87 -0.96
CA ILE A 239 14.32 -3.43 -0.80
C ILE A 239 13.63 -3.08 0.52
N GLU A 240 14.27 -2.26 1.35
CA GLU A 240 13.85 -2.04 2.73
C GLU A 240 13.58 -0.58 3.06
N ARG A 241 12.59 -0.34 3.94
CA ARG A 241 12.33 0.96 4.58
C ARG A 241 12.18 2.10 3.58
N VAL A 242 11.27 1.92 2.64
CA VAL A 242 10.90 2.97 1.71
C VAL A 242 9.54 3.53 2.12
N VAL A 243 9.49 4.85 2.24
CA VAL A 243 8.26 5.59 2.53
C VAL A 243 7.89 6.41 1.31
N ILE A 244 6.65 6.26 0.85
CA ILE A 244 6.05 7.10 -0.18
C ILE A 244 4.88 7.81 0.47
N ARG A 245 4.92 9.13 0.53
CA ARG A 245 3.88 9.88 1.22
C ARG A 245 3.46 11.15 0.49
N GLY A 246 2.18 11.48 0.64
CA GLY A 246 1.57 12.69 0.11
C GLY A 246 1.34 12.69 -1.39
N GLY A 247 0.80 13.76 -1.89
CA GLY A 247 0.60 14.04 -3.30
C GLY A 247 -0.27 13.03 -4.06
N VAL A 248 -0.10 13.05 -5.38
CA VAL A 248 -0.86 12.21 -6.32
C VAL A 248 0.10 11.48 -7.26
N ILE A 249 -0.18 10.21 -7.51
CA ILE A 249 0.47 9.43 -8.59
C ILE A 249 -0.61 9.11 -9.62
N ASP A 250 -0.48 9.66 -10.83
CA ASP A 250 -1.47 9.55 -11.91
C ASP A 250 -0.88 8.80 -13.10
N GLY A 251 -1.42 7.60 -13.36
CA GLY A 251 -0.98 6.74 -14.46
C GLY A 251 -1.50 7.17 -15.83
N ARG A 252 -2.47 8.10 -15.89
CA ARG A 252 -3.10 8.52 -17.16
C ARG A 252 -3.58 7.35 -18.03
N GLY A 253 -3.94 6.24 -17.42
CA GLY A 253 -4.29 5.00 -18.12
C GLY A 253 -5.36 5.13 -19.20
N TRP A 254 -6.14 6.21 -19.15
CA TRP A 254 -7.16 6.56 -20.13
C TRP A 254 -6.60 7.22 -21.42
N LYS A 255 -5.31 7.59 -21.48
CA LYS A 255 -4.72 8.32 -22.61
C LYS A 255 -3.89 7.47 -23.56
N GLU A 256 -3.66 6.22 -23.24
CA GLU A 256 -2.94 5.29 -24.12
C GLU A 256 -3.85 4.15 -24.64
N PRO A 257 -4.97 4.43 -25.32
CA PRO A 257 -5.66 3.35 -25.97
C PRO A 257 -4.90 2.97 -27.23
N VAL A 258 -4.50 1.72 -27.35
CA VAL A 258 -4.36 1.10 -28.67
C VAL A 258 -5.72 1.26 -29.35
N PRO A 259 -5.83 1.57 -30.65
CA PRO A 259 -7.12 1.87 -31.30
C PRO A 259 -8.25 0.86 -31.04
N ARG A 260 -7.91 -0.40 -30.78
CA ARG A 260 -8.85 -1.46 -30.42
C ARG A 260 -9.32 -1.40 -28.95
N GLU A 261 -8.55 -0.76 -28.09
CA GLU A 261 -8.89 -0.50 -26.68
C GLU A 261 -9.94 0.61 -26.56
N LEU A 262 -9.88 1.64 -27.41
CA LEU A 262 -10.88 2.70 -27.48
C LEU A 262 -12.28 2.16 -27.78
N GLU A 263 -12.40 1.20 -28.69
CA GLU A 263 -13.70 0.58 -29.01
C GLU A 263 -14.24 -0.22 -27.82
N ILE A 264 -13.36 -0.92 -27.09
CA ILE A 264 -13.72 -1.68 -25.89
C ILE A 264 -14.02 -0.75 -24.71
N GLU A 265 -13.24 0.31 -24.51
CA GLU A 265 -13.49 1.30 -23.46
C GLU A 265 -14.81 2.04 -23.69
N GLN A 266 -15.10 2.49 -24.89
CA GLN A 266 -16.38 3.12 -25.23
C GLN A 266 -17.56 2.15 -25.08
N GLU A 267 -17.37 0.88 -25.40
CA GLU A 267 -18.38 -0.16 -25.23
C GLU A 267 -18.57 -0.50 -23.72
N VAL A 268 -17.49 -0.56 -22.94
CA VAL A 268 -17.53 -0.73 -21.48
C VAL A 268 -18.17 0.49 -20.82
N GLU A 269 -17.74 1.71 -21.16
CA GLU A 269 -18.31 2.96 -20.63
C GLU A 269 -19.80 3.08 -20.95
N LYS A 270 -20.22 2.66 -22.15
CA LYS A 270 -21.64 2.63 -22.52
C LYS A 270 -22.41 1.58 -21.73
N ILE A 271 -21.87 0.38 -21.55
CA ILE A 271 -22.47 -0.69 -20.74
C ILE A 271 -22.56 -0.24 -19.27
N GLU A 272 -21.55 0.48 -18.78
CA GLU A 272 -21.52 1.04 -17.43
C GLU A 272 -22.59 2.11 -17.24
N GLN A 273 -22.73 3.03 -18.19
CA GLN A 273 -23.77 4.07 -18.16
C GLN A 273 -25.15 3.47 -18.26
N ASP A 274 -25.38 2.56 -19.21
CA ASP A 274 -26.66 1.87 -19.38
C ASP A 274 -27.04 1.07 -18.12
N ALA A 275 -26.05 0.38 -17.48
CA ALA A 275 -26.29 -0.40 -16.27
C ALA A 275 -26.47 0.47 -15.02
N LEU A 276 -25.76 1.61 -14.91
CA LEU A 276 -25.96 2.60 -13.85
C LEU A 276 -27.32 3.28 -13.95
N GLU A 277 -27.78 3.60 -15.16
CA GLU A 277 -29.10 4.20 -15.39
C GLU A 277 -30.24 3.21 -15.13
N GLU A 278 -30.07 1.92 -15.48
CA GLU A 278 -31.12 0.91 -15.38
C GLU A 278 -31.17 0.20 -14.03
N TYR A 279 -30.03 -0.04 -13.39
CA TYR A 279 -29.93 -0.88 -12.17
C TYR A 279 -29.23 -0.22 -11.00
N GLY A 280 -28.66 0.96 -11.15
CA GLY A 280 -27.85 1.62 -10.13
C GLY A 280 -26.53 0.92 -9.80
N VAL A 281 -26.25 -0.25 -10.37
CA VAL A 281 -25.00 -1.03 -10.28
C VAL A 281 -24.85 -1.92 -11.50
N LEU A 282 -23.63 -2.17 -11.94
CA LEU A 282 -23.32 -3.07 -13.07
C LEU A 282 -23.88 -4.48 -12.90
N SER A 283 -24.59 -5.00 -13.88
CA SER A 283 -25.09 -6.37 -13.84
C SER A 283 -23.93 -7.39 -13.96
N ARG A 284 -24.00 -8.49 -13.19
CA ARG A 284 -22.98 -9.54 -13.20
C ARG A 284 -22.70 -10.07 -14.63
N SER A 285 -23.76 -10.23 -15.44
CA SER A 285 -23.64 -10.73 -16.80
C SER A 285 -22.97 -9.76 -17.74
N GLU A 286 -23.12 -8.45 -17.49
CA GLU A 286 -22.49 -7.39 -18.27
C GLU A 286 -21.04 -7.19 -17.86
N VAL A 287 -20.76 -7.24 -16.54
CA VAL A 287 -19.40 -7.31 -16.02
C VAL A 287 -18.66 -8.53 -16.54
N GLU A 288 -19.28 -9.73 -16.51
CA GLU A 288 -18.70 -10.95 -17.07
C GLU A 288 -18.59 -10.92 -18.60
N ALA A 289 -19.46 -10.20 -19.29
CA ALA A 289 -19.37 -10.00 -20.73
C ALA A 289 -18.28 -8.97 -21.09
N ALA A 290 -18.16 -7.89 -20.32
CA ALA A 290 -17.05 -6.94 -20.42
C ALA A 290 -15.72 -7.62 -20.06
N MET A 291 -15.71 -8.44 -19.00
CA MET A 291 -14.54 -9.25 -18.62
C MET A 291 -14.19 -10.30 -19.70
N ARG A 292 -15.16 -10.95 -20.34
CA ARG A 292 -14.89 -11.89 -21.44
C ARG A 292 -14.39 -11.20 -22.69
N ARG A 293 -14.85 -10.00 -22.97
CA ARG A 293 -14.32 -9.14 -24.03
C ARG A 293 -12.92 -8.64 -23.65
N GLY A 294 -12.75 -8.23 -22.41
CA GLY A 294 -11.45 -7.94 -21.80
C GLY A 294 -10.53 -9.18 -21.76
N ALA A 295 -11.03 -10.38 -21.44
CA ALA A 295 -10.23 -11.60 -21.39
C ALA A 295 -9.79 -12.13 -22.77
N SER A 296 -10.55 -11.87 -23.83
CA SER A 296 -10.02 -12.05 -25.20
C SER A 296 -8.92 -11.02 -25.52
N TYR A 297 -8.92 -9.92 -24.78
CA TYR A 297 -7.93 -8.87 -24.74
C TYR A 297 -6.78 -9.19 -23.75
N GLU A 298 -7.01 -9.99 -22.68
CA GLU A 298 -5.99 -10.44 -21.72
C GLU A 298 -4.81 -11.18 -22.35
N LYS A 299 -4.93 -11.72 -23.53
CA LYS A 299 -3.73 -12.12 -24.30
C LYS A 299 -2.82 -10.95 -24.69
N GLY A 300 -3.32 -9.71 -24.51
CA GLY A 300 -2.57 -8.46 -24.68
C GLY A 300 -2.45 -7.62 -23.41
N SER A 301 -3.29 -7.81 -22.36
CA SER A 301 -3.36 -6.99 -21.15
C SER A 301 -2.33 -7.36 -20.07
N SER A 302 -1.66 -8.51 -20.18
CA SER A 302 -0.44 -8.78 -19.41
C SER A 302 0.68 -7.75 -19.65
N THR A 303 0.35 -6.70 -20.39
CA THR A 303 1.27 -5.69 -20.89
C THR A 303 1.09 -4.32 -20.25
N ARG A 304 0.15 -4.13 -19.30
CA ARG A 304 -0.07 -2.82 -18.69
C ARG A 304 0.72 -2.64 -17.39
N SER A 305 1.20 -1.41 -17.16
CA SER A 305 1.99 -1.05 -15.99
C SER A 305 1.13 -0.87 -14.75
N PRO A 306 1.54 -1.35 -13.57
CA PRO A 306 1.00 -0.86 -12.31
C PRO A 306 1.44 0.60 -12.08
N LEU A 307 0.87 1.33 -11.13
CA LEU A 307 1.44 2.61 -10.70
C LEU A 307 2.67 2.39 -9.85
N ILE A 308 2.56 1.50 -8.87
CA ILE A 308 3.66 1.12 -7.97
C ILE A 308 3.88 -0.38 -8.09
N GLU A 309 5.08 -0.78 -8.48
CA GLU A 309 5.51 -2.19 -8.50
C GLU A 309 6.53 -2.40 -7.39
N ILE A 310 6.24 -3.37 -6.50
CA ILE A 310 7.11 -3.76 -5.40
C ILE A 310 7.39 -5.25 -5.53
N GLN A 311 8.66 -5.60 -5.56
CA GLN A 311 9.12 -6.99 -5.59
C GLN A 311 10.19 -7.20 -4.54
N GLN A 312 10.01 -8.18 -3.67
CA GLN A 312 10.89 -8.45 -2.52
C GLN A 312 11.03 -7.20 -1.62
N GLY A 313 9.91 -6.73 -1.09
CA GLY A 313 9.87 -5.52 -0.26
C GLY A 313 9.76 -5.84 1.23
N LYS A 314 10.42 -5.02 2.06
CA LYS A 314 10.37 -5.10 3.51
C LYS A 314 10.19 -3.73 4.13
N GLU A 315 9.25 -3.60 5.07
CA GLU A 315 8.98 -2.34 5.75
C GLU A 315 8.69 -1.19 4.76
N ILE A 316 7.73 -1.40 3.84
CA ILE A 316 7.31 -0.39 2.85
C ILE A 316 6.08 0.35 3.37
N VAL A 317 6.06 1.67 3.25
CA VAL A 317 4.97 2.53 3.72
C VAL A 317 4.40 3.35 2.56
N LEU A 318 3.08 3.30 2.40
CA LEU A 318 2.32 4.26 1.60
C LEU A 318 1.43 5.07 2.55
N GLU A 319 1.62 6.38 2.60
CA GLU A 319 0.93 7.25 3.56
C GLU A 319 0.37 8.50 2.90
N ARG A 320 -0.93 8.78 3.09
CA ARG A 320 -1.61 9.99 2.57
C ARG A 320 -1.38 10.24 1.07
N VAL A 321 -1.24 9.19 0.29
CA VAL A 321 -1.03 9.25 -1.15
C VAL A 321 -2.32 8.96 -1.89
N VAL A 322 -2.54 9.67 -2.99
CA VAL A 322 -3.65 9.43 -3.90
C VAL A 322 -3.14 8.77 -5.18
N LEU A 323 -3.63 7.57 -5.48
CA LEU A 323 -3.29 6.81 -6.68
C LEU A 323 -4.45 6.89 -7.67
N LYS A 324 -4.18 7.29 -8.92
CA LYS A 324 -5.22 7.49 -9.93
C LYS A 324 -4.86 6.87 -11.29
N ASN A 325 -5.90 6.45 -12.00
CA ASN A 325 -5.83 6.14 -13.43
C ASN A 325 -4.71 5.14 -13.77
N ALA A 326 -4.61 4.07 -12.97
CA ALA A 326 -3.67 2.98 -13.27
C ALA A 326 -4.05 2.29 -14.57
N PRO A 327 -3.12 2.04 -15.49
CA PRO A 327 -3.39 1.20 -16.66
C PRO A 327 -3.70 -0.25 -16.29
N ALA A 328 -3.17 -0.73 -15.17
CA ALA A 328 -3.43 -2.04 -14.59
C ALA A 328 -3.71 -1.93 -13.09
N HIS A 329 -2.82 -2.43 -12.22
CA HIS A 329 -3.00 -2.35 -10.77
C HIS A 329 -2.55 -0.99 -10.20
N MET A 330 -3.21 -0.50 -9.15
CA MET A 330 -2.69 0.68 -8.42
C MET A 330 -1.38 0.32 -7.73
N VAL A 331 -1.39 -0.77 -6.99
CA VAL A 331 -0.19 -1.31 -6.33
C VAL A 331 -0.09 -2.81 -6.61
N LYS A 332 1.05 -3.24 -7.13
CA LYS A 332 1.41 -4.65 -7.22
C LYS A 332 2.58 -4.91 -6.30
N ALA A 333 2.35 -5.71 -5.26
CA ALA A 333 3.31 -6.00 -4.22
C ALA A 333 3.46 -7.52 -4.06
N THR A 334 4.63 -8.04 -4.38
CA THR A 334 4.93 -9.48 -4.37
C THR A 334 6.18 -9.78 -3.55
N GLN A 335 6.21 -10.95 -2.90
CA GLN A 335 7.30 -11.39 -2.03
C GLN A 335 7.57 -10.37 -0.90
N MET A 336 6.49 -9.93 -0.25
CA MET A 336 6.55 -8.89 0.77
C MET A 336 6.77 -9.45 2.17
N GLU A 337 7.63 -8.81 2.96
CA GLU A 337 7.75 -9.12 4.40
C GLU A 337 6.85 -8.22 5.26
N GLN A 338 6.71 -6.94 4.90
CA GLN A 338 5.89 -6.00 5.68
C GLN A 338 5.53 -4.76 4.86
N MET A 339 4.24 -4.40 4.90
CA MET A 339 3.75 -3.19 4.24
C MET A 339 2.68 -2.49 5.08
N TYR A 340 2.75 -1.17 5.12
CA TYR A 340 1.75 -0.31 5.73
C TYR A 340 1.13 0.60 4.70
N MET A 341 -0.20 0.66 4.69
CA MET A 341 -0.98 1.61 3.90
C MET A 341 -1.86 2.42 4.83
N LYS A 342 -1.65 3.73 4.89
CA LYS A 342 -2.38 4.61 5.80
C LYS A 342 -2.91 5.84 5.06
N ASP A 343 -4.20 6.12 5.23
CA ASP A 343 -4.88 7.25 4.60
C ASP A 343 -4.66 7.30 3.07
N VAL A 344 -4.68 6.13 2.42
CA VAL A 344 -4.44 5.98 0.98
C VAL A 344 -5.76 6.00 0.23
N GLN A 345 -5.82 6.79 -0.83
CA GLN A 345 -6.96 6.84 -1.72
C GLN A 345 -6.58 6.30 -3.10
N MET A 346 -7.41 5.41 -3.63
CA MET A 346 -7.24 4.81 -4.96
C MET A 346 -8.47 5.08 -5.79
N GLN A 347 -8.30 5.68 -6.96
CA GLN A 347 -9.37 5.94 -7.91
C GLN A 347 -9.05 5.27 -9.25
N GLY A 348 -9.73 4.16 -9.52
CA GLY A 348 -9.53 3.35 -10.70
C GLY A 348 -10.41 3.77 -11.87
N MET A 349 -10.37 2.93 -12.90
CA MET A 349 -11.20 3.02 -14.11
C MET A 349 -11.77 1.64 -14.45
N TYR A 350 -12.01 0.78 -13.46
CA TYR A 350 -12.42 -0.62 -13.61
C TYR A 350 -11.44 -1.48 -14.43
N SER A 351 -10.22 -1.03 -14.65
CA SER A 351 -9.22 -1.69 -15.50
C SER A 351 -8.20 -2.54 -14.75
N GLY A 352 -8.23 -2.55 -13.41
CA GLY A 352 -7.27 -3.30 -12.61
C GLY A 352 -7.62 -3.36 -11.13
N ASP A 353 -6.71 -3.94 -10.37
CA ASP A 353 -6.87 -4.11 -8.94
C ASP A 353 -6.40 -2.86 -8.18
N GLY A 354 -7.00 -2.61 -7.02
CA GLY A 354 -6.49 -1.60 -6.09
C GLY A 354 -5.14 -2.07 -5.53
N LEU A 355 -5.13 -3.21 -4.88
CA LEU A 355 -3.90 -3.84 -4.37
C LEU A 355 -3.84 -5.31 -4.82
N HIS A 356 -2.77 -5.68 -5.47
CA HIS A 356 -2.38 -7.07 -5.68
C HIS A 356 -1.27 -7.42 -4.69
N TRP A 357 -1.55 -8.34 -3.76
CA TRP A 357 -0.70 -8.64 -2.60
C TRP A 357 -0.29 -10.11 -2.54
N ASP A 358 1.01 -10.33 -2.32
CA ASP A 358 1.58 -11.61 -1.95
C ASP A 358 2.69 -11.37 -0.90
N GLY A 359 2.51 -11.90 0.32
CA GLY A 359 3.49 -11.73 1.39
C GLY A 359 2.92 -11.78 2.81
N HIS A 360 3.72 -11.29 3.75
CA HIS A 360 3.43 -11.28 5.18
C HIS A 360 3.24 -9.86 5.72
N ASN A 361 2.45 -9.72 6.77
CA ASN A 361 2.32 -8.48 7.57
C ASN A 361 1.86 -7.27 6.75
N LEU A 362 0.69 -7.37 6.10
CA LEU A 362 0.01 -6.21 5.53
C LEU A 362 -0.85 -5.53 6.60
N VAL A 363 -0.66 -4.23 6.76
CA VAL A 363 -1.51 -3.39 7.60
C VAL A 363 -2.11 -2.28 6.75
N MET A 364 -3.44 -2.18 6.76
CA MET A 364 -4.18 -1.13 6.07
C MET A 364 -5.01 -0.34 7.08
N SER A 365 -4.93 0.97 7.03
CA SER A 365 -5.68 1.87 7.90
C SER A 365 -6.25 3.02 7.07
N HIS A 366 -7.58 3.22 7.12
CA HIS A 366 -8.29 4.26 6.38
C HIS A 366 -7.94 4.28 4.88
N VAL A 367 -7.99 3.11 4.24
CA VAL A 367 -7.75 2.98 2.80
C VAL A 367 -9.08 3.00 2.06
N ARG A 368 -9.20 3.91 1.09
CA ARG A 368 -10.38 4.01 0.22
C ARG A 368 -10.02 3.60 -1.21
N MET A 369 -10.80 2.69 -1.76
CA MET A 369 -10.69 2.22 -3.14
C MET A 369 -12.01 2.46 -3.86
N GLU A 370 -11.96 3.08 -5.03
CA GLU A 370 -13.14 3.42 -5.82
C GLU A 370 -12.93 3.06 -7.30
N GLN A 371 -13.97 2.50 -7.93
CA GLN A 371 -13.97 2.12 -9.34
C GLN A 371 -12.86 1.11 -9.70
N MET A 372 -12.71 0.07 -8.86
CA MET A 372 -11.76 -1.02 -9.11
C MET A 372 -12.43 -2.18 -9.85
N GLN A 373 -11.68 -2.88 -10.68
CA GLN A 373 -12.08 -4.21 -11.14
C GLN A 373 -12.11 -5.17 -9.96
N GLN A 374 -11.05 -5.16 -9.14
CA GLN A 374 -10.96 -5.88 -7.88
C GLN A 374 -10.30 -4.94 -6.84
N GLY A 375 -10.91 -4.79 -5.66
CA GLY A 375 -10.35 -3.91 -4.63
C GLY A 375 -9.01 -4.44 -4.13
N VAL A 376 -9.03 -5.56 -3.43
CA VAL A 376 -7.81 -6.23 -2.95
C VAL A 376 -7.78 -7.66 -3.44
N VAL A 377 -6.70 -8.03 -4.11
CA VAL A 377 -6.37 -9.39 -4.51
C VAL A 377 -5.26 -9.90 -3.61
N VAL A 378 -5.57 -10.90 -2.81
CA VAL A 378 -4.58 -11.64 -2.01
C VAL A 378 -4.26 -12.90 -2.77
N ALA A 379 -3.06 -12.96 -3.31
CA ALA A 379 -2.58 -14.11 -4.05
C ALA A 379 -1.59 -14.90 -3.20
N ALA A 380 -1.62 -16.22 -3.30
CA ALA A 380 -0.60 -17.09 -2.76
C ALA A 380 -0.15 -18.05 -3.85
N GLY A 381 1.16 -18.10 -4.00
CA GLY A 381 1.82 -19.20 -4.68
C GLY A 381 2.11 -19.03 -6.15
N ASP A 382 3.30 -18.63 -6.45
CA ASP A 382 4.08 -19.35 -7.45
C ASP A 382 4.23 -20.80 -6.94
N PRO A 383 3.90 -21.84 -7.76
CA PRO A 383 4.04 -23.24 -7.33
C PRO A 383 5.46 -23.64 -6.93
N THR A 384 6.45 -22.79 -7.18
CA THR A 384 7.85 -22.96 -6.78
C THR A 384 8.20 -22.29 -5.45
N GLU A 385 7.31 -21.43 -4.89
CA GLU A 385 7.54 -20.69 -3.65
C GLU A 385 6.78 -21.32 -2.48
N THR A 386 7.44 -21.39 -1.35
CA THR A 386 6.88 -21.89 -0.08
C THR A 386 6.36 -20.78 0.81
N THR A 387 6.18 -19.57 0.25
CA THR A 387 5.75 -18.41 1.01
C THR A 387 4.28 -18.50 1.39
N VAL A 388 4.01 -18.37 2.68
CA VAL A 388 2.65 -18.28 3.23
C VAL A 388 2.22 -16.84 3.17
N THR A 389 1.08 -16.53 2.55
CA THR A 389 0.48 -15.19 2.64
C THR A 389 -0.35 -15.10 3.90
N GLU A 390 0.11 -14.31 4.87
CA GLU A 390 -0.53 -14.25 6.18
C GLU A 390 -0.40 -12.88 6.86
N GLN A 391 -1.19 -12.72 7.95
CA GLN A 391 -1.19 -11.54 8.82
C GLN A 391 -1.55 -10.26 8.06
N TRP A 392 -2.72 -10.25 7.44
CA TRP A 392 -3.31 -9.04 6.92
C TRP A 392 -4.32 -8.48 7.92
N ASN A 393 -4.04 -7.27 8.41
CA ASN A 393 -4.94 -6.51 9.27
C ASN A 393 -5.41 -5.26 8.53
N ALA A 394 -6.73 -5.06 8.44
CA ALA A 394 -7.30 -3.86 7.88
C ALA A 394 -8.29 -3.22 8.85
N TYR A 395 -8.17 -1.91 9.01
CA TYR A 395 -9.01 -1.06 9.84
C TYR A 395 -9.57 0.07 8.96
N GLY A 396 -10.91 0.14 8.83
CA GLY A 396 -11.54 1.17 8.02
C GLY A 396 -11.19 1.09 6.52
N LEU A 397 -11.19 -0.12 5.95
CA LEU A 397 -11.06 -0.32 4.51
C LEU A 397 -12.40 -0.04 3.83
N HIS A 398 -12.43 0.92 2.90
CA HIS A 398 -13.60 1.29 2.13
C HIS A 398 -13.42 0.90 0.66
N ILE A 399 -14.32 0.09 0.13
CA ILE A 399 -14.34 -0.30 -1.29
C ILE A 399 -15.70 0.10 -1.87
N VAL A 400 -15.67 0.98 -2.85
CA VAL A 400 -16.88 1.63 -3.37
C VAL A 400 -16.92 1.51 -4.89
N ASN A 401 -18.13 1.38 -5.46
CA ASN A 401 -18.33 1.35 -6.91
C ASN A 401 -17.37 0.38 -7.63
N SER A 402 -17.21 -0.82 -7.13
CA SER A 402 -16.22 -1.77 -7.63
C SER A 402 -16.86 -3.09 -8.06
N GLN A 403 -16.26 -3.77 -9.01
CA GLN A 403 -16.84 -5.02 -9.50
C GLN A 403 -16.72 -6.13 -8.45
N ILE A 404 -15.54 -6.26 -7.84
CA ILE A 404 -15.27 -7.22 -6.77
C ILE A 404 -14.55 -6.51 -5.64
N GLY A 405 -14.96 -6.75 -4.39
CA GLY A 405 -14.31 -6.18 -3.22
C GLY A 405 -13.00 -6.86 -2.92
N LEU A 406 -13.05 -8.13 -2.52
CA LEU A 406 -11.89 -8.91 -2.11
C LEU A 406 -11.79 -10.19 -2.92
N VAL A 407 -10.58 -10.55 -3.30
CA VAL A 407 -10.27 -11.83 -3.95
C VAL A 407 -9.18 -12.55 -3.17
N PHE A 408 -9.46 -13.78 -2.78
CA PHE A 408 -8.48 -14.69 -2.21
C PHE A 408 -8.21 -15.78 -3.25
N PHE A 409 -7.00 -15.79 -3.79
CA PHE A 409 -6.61 -16.65 -4.88
C PHE A 409 -5.38 -17.47 -4.51
N ASN A 410 -5.56 -18.78 -4.34
CA ASN A 410 -4.48 -19.70 -4.01
C ASN A 410 -4.30 -20.73 -5.13
N THR A 411 -3.18 -20.66 -5.82
CA THR A 411 -2.80 -21.61 -6.88
C THR A 411 -1.67 -22.54 -6.45
N GLY A 412 -1.03 -22.27 -5.32
CA GLY A 412 0.15 -23.00 -4.85
C GLY A 412 -0.13 -23.98 -3.73
N ASN A 413 0.93 -24.57 -3.20
CA ASN A 413 0.92 -25.46 -2.04
C ASN A 413 1.12 -24.69 -0.72
N THR A 414 0.71 -23.42 -0.67
CA THR A 414 0.88 -22.50 0.45
C THR A 414 -0.46 -22.14 1.07
N TRP A 415 -0.46 -21.34 2.13
CA TRP A 415 -1.67 -20.91 2.82
C TRP A 415 -1.90 -19.43 2.66
N ILE A 416 -3.17 -19.04 2.48
CA ILE A 416 -3.66 -17.70 2.80
C ILE A 416 -4.38 -17.82 4.13
N GLN A 417 -3.88 -17.11 5.16
CA GLN A 417 -4.44 -17.23 6.50
C GLN A 417 -4.21 -15.99 7.37
N HIS A 418 -4.93 -15.94 8.51
CA HIS A 418 -4.82 -14.86 9.50
C HIS A 418 -5.10 -13.48 8.90
N VAL A 419 -6.23 -13.39 8.20
CA VAL A 419 -6.75 -12.14 7.67
C VAL A 419 -7.79 -11.59 8.65
N TYR A 420 -7.58 -10.39 9.13
CA TYR A 420 -8.47 -9.71 10.06
C TYR A 420 -8.89 -8.34 9.51
N LEU A 421 -10.17 -8.20 9.23
CA LEU A 421 -10.76 -6.99 8.66
C LEU A 421 -11.80 -6.44 9.64
N GLN A 422 -11.55 -5.24 10.17
CA GLN A 422 -12.44 -4.55 11.08
C GLN A 422 -12.88 -3.21 10.49
N GLY A 423 -14.17 -2.90 10.56
CA GLY A 423 -14.71 -1.68 9.98
C GLY A 423 -14.62 -1.65 8.45
N LEU A 424 -14.70 -2.82 7.79
CA LEU A 424 -14.77 -2.89 6.34
C LEU A 424 -16.08 -2.30 5.86
N VAL A 425 -16.02 -1.34 4.95
CA VAL A 425 -17.19 -0.79 4.27
C VAL A 425 -17.11 -1.12 2.79
N MET A 426 -18.13 -1.82 2.29
CA MET A 426 -18.34 -2.02 0.85
C MET A 426 -19.66 -1.41 0.44
N GLU A 427 -19.65 -0.60 -0.61
CA GLU A 427 -20.85 0.07 -1.11
C GLU A 427 -20.85 0.06 -2.63
N ASP A 428 -21.99 -0.34 -3.22
CA ASP A 428 -22.14 -0.50 -4.68
C ASP A 428 -21.08 -1.44 -5.28
N VAL A 429 -20.88 -2.61 -4.64
CA VAL A 429 -19.93 -3.62 -5.07
C VAL A 429 -20.67 -4.83 -5.64
N GLY A 430 -20.27 -5.29 -6.82
CA GLY A 430 -20.92 -6.41 -7.47
C GLY A 430 -20.80 -7.71 -6.68
N LEU A 431 -19.60 -8.09 -6.31
CA LEU A 431 -19.30 -9.27 -5.49
C LEU A 431 -18.39 -8.87 -4.33
N ALA A 432 -18.83 -9.11 -3.08
CA ALA A 432 -18.03 -8.67 -1.94
C ALA A 432 -16.74 -9.50 -1.80
N VAL A 433 -16.85 -10.83 -1.83
CA VAL A 433 -15.68 -11.71 -1.66
C VAL A 433 -15.69 -12.83 -2.70
N ARG A 434 -14.56 -13.01 -3.37
CA ARG A 434 -14.29 -14.15 -4.23
C ARG A 434 -13.20 -15.02 -3.66
N VAL A 435 -13.48 -16.33 -3.55
CA VAL A 435 -12.50 -17.33 -3.12
C VAL A 435 -12.23 -18.29 -4.26
N ARG A 436 -10.98 -18.42 -4.65
CA ARG A 436 -10.51 -19.37 -5.67
C ARG A 436 -9.34 -20.15 -5.12
N GLU A 437 -9.53 -21.43 -5.03
CA GLU A 437 -8.53 -22.35 -4.54
C GLU A 437 -8.35 -23.48 -5.54
N THR A 438 -7.18 -23.54 -6.16
CA THR A 438 -6.79 -24.62 -7.08
C THR A 438 -5.75 -25.54 -6.46
N ALA A 439 -5.25 -25.20 -5.26
CA ALA A 439 -4.28 -26.01 -4.53
C ALA A 439 -4.81 -27.43 -4.30
N THR A 440 -4.02 -28.41 -4.65
CA THR A 440 -4.39 -29.83 -4.57
C THR A 440 -3.84 -30.55 -3.36
N ILE A 441 -2.70 -30.09 -2.79
CA ILE A 441 -2.00 -30.75 -1.68
C ILE A 441 -1.28 -29.72 -0.83
N GLY A 442 -1.57 -29.69 0.47
CA GLY A 442 -0.72 -29.00 1.47
C GLY A 442 -0.94 -27.51 1.68
N GLY A 443 -1.86 -26.88 0.95
CA GLY A 443 -2.20 -25.47 1.08
C GLY A 443 -3.71 -25.21 1.16
N GLY A 444 -4.09 -23.94 1.26
CA GLY A 444 -5.51 -23.56 1.28
C GLY A 444 -5.75 -22.13 1.73
N ILE A 445 -7.02 -21.83 2.02
CA ILE A 445 -7.46 -20.52 2.50
C ILE A 445 -8.24 -20.75 3.79
N ARG A 446 -7.87 -20.05 4.88
CA ARG A 446 -8.52 -20.20 6.20
C ARG A 446 -8.33 -18.97 7.09
N ASN A 447 -9.09 -18.91 8.18
CA ASN A 447 -8.99 -17.87 9.22
C ASN A 447 -9.07 -16.45 8.64
N ILE A 448 -10.10 -16.20 7.84
CA ILE A 448 -10.48 -14.88 7.37
C ILE A 448 -11.60 -14.39 8.27
N VAL A 449 -11.37 -13.33 9.01
CA VAL A 449 -12.30 -12.77 9.99
C VAL A 449 -12.68 -11.36 9.56
N VAL A 450 -13.99 -11.14 9.41
CA VAL A 450 -14.58 -9.83 9.11
C VAL A 450 -15.48 -9.44 10.27
N ARG A 451 -15.21 -8.30 10.90
CA ARG A 451 -15.92 -7.81 12.08
C ARG A 451 -16.36 -6.37 11.92
N GLU A 452 -17.45 -6.01 12.58
CA GLU A 452 -17.95 -4.62 12.69
C GLU A 452 -17.97 -3.93 11.31
N SER A 453 -18.45 -4.64 10.31
CA SER A 453 -18.35 -4.24 8.92
C SER A 453 -19.72 -3.96 8.33
N THR A 454 -19.76 -3.20 7.26
CA THR A 454 -21.00 -2.82 6.57
C THR A 454 -20.88 -3.05 5.09
N LEU A 455 -21.74 -3.89 4.54
CA LEU A 455 -21.85 -4.18 3.12
C LEU A 455 -23.22 -3.67 2.63
N ARG A 456 -23.22 -2.61 1.82
CA ARG A 456 -24.45 -1.98 1.31
C ARG A 456 -24.55 -2.10 -0.20
N ARG A 457 -25.75 -2.38 -0.69
CA ARG A 457 -26.04 -2.54 -2.12
C ARG A 457 -25.07 -3.49 -2.81
N ILE A 458 -24.83 -4.64 -2.14
CA ILE A 458 -23.99 -5.71 -2.65
C ILE A 458 -24.88 -6.66 -3.45
N ARG A 459 -24.44 -7.09 -4.63
CA ARG A 459 -25.18 -8.03 -5.44
C ARG A 459 -25.00 -9.47 -4.95
N GLU A 460 -23.77 -9.84 -4.64
CA GLU A 460 -23.41 -11.16 -4.14
C GLU A 460 -22.40 -11.05 -3.02
N GLN A 461 -22.66 -11.68 -1.88
CA GLN A 461 -21.78 -11.58 -0.72
C GLN A 461 -20.51 -12.40 -0.89
N ILE A 462 -20.61 -13.63 -1.39
CA ILE A 462 -19.46 -14.52 -1.51
C ILE A 462 -19.60 -15.51 -2.66
N ASP A 463 -18.55 -15.67 -3.45
CA ASP A 463 -18.40 -16.69 -4.47
C ASP A 463 -17.25 -17.64 -4.09
N LEU A 464 -17.60 -18.88 -3.73
CA LEU A 464 -16.66 -19.90 -3.24
C LEU A 464 -16.11 -20.81 -4.35
N GLY A 465 -16.51 -20.62 -5.61
CA GLY A 465 -16.11 -21.50 -6.70
C GLY A 465 -16.56 -22.95 -6.48
N VAL A 466 -15.68 -23.90 -6.76
CA VAL A 466 -16.00 -25.34 -6.77
C VAL A 466 -15.98 -25.98 -5.38
N LYS A 467 -15.07 -25.58 -4.51
CA LYS A 467 -14.86 -26.24 -3.19
C LYS A 467 -15.94 -25.96 -2.16
N ARG A 468 -16.69 -24.86 -2.26
CA ARG A 468 -17.82 -24.48 -1.38
C ARG A 468 -17.53 -24.44 0.13
N ILE A 469 -16.26 -24.43 0.53
CA ILE A 469 -15.87 -24.26 1.95
C ILE A 469 -15.73 -22.77 2.19
N ASN A 470 -16.57 -22.21 3.08
CA ASN A 470 -16.50 -20.80 3.43
C ASN A 470 -15.39 -20.56 4.47
N PRO A 471 -14.26 -19.94 4.10
CA PRO A 471 -13.20 -19.62 5.04
C PRO A 471 -13.43 -18.32 5.81
N VAL A 472 -14.52 -17.57 5.52
CA VAL A 472 -14.79 -16.24 6.04
C VAL A 472 -15.77 -16.30 7.20
N ASP A 473 -15.37 -15.78 8.35
CA ASP A 473 -16.23 -15.55 9.50
C ASP A 473 -16.73 -14.08 9.50
N TRP A 474 -18.04 -13.91 9.32
CA TRP A 474 -18.74 -12.63 9.18
C TRP A 474 -19.34 -12.12 10.50
N GLY A 475 -18.69 -12.26 11.64
CA GLY A 475 -19.27 -11.83 12.91
C GLY A 475 -19.57 -10.33 12.98
N HIS A 476 -20.74 -9.97 13.51
CA HIS A 476 -21.22 -8.58 13.67
C HIS A 476 -21.13 -7.72 12.41
N THR A 477 -21.33 -8.34 11.22
CA THR A 477 -21.30 -7.64 9.94
C THR A 477 -22.72 -7.43 9.43
N THR A 478 -23.05 -6.19 9.09
CA THR A 478 -24.33 -5.84 8.45
C THR A 478 -24.21 -6.03 6.94
N VAL A 479 -25.13 -6.83 6.36
CA VAL A 479 -25.15 -7.08 4.90
C VAL A 479 -26.51 -6.67 4.36
N GLU A 480 -26.51 -5.69 3.46
CA GLU A 480 -27.67 -5.27 2.67
C GLU A 480 -27.47 -5.70 1.22
N LEU A 481 -28.19 -6.73 0.80
CA LEU A 481 -28.16 -7.20 -0.58
C LEU A 481 -29.05 -6.32 -1.46
N GLN A 482 -28.60 -6.04 -2.66
CA GLN A 482 -29.39 -5.34 -3.64
C GLN A 482 -30.52 -6.24 -4.15
N THR A 483 -31.75 -5.80 -4.00
CA THR A 483 -32.91 -6.48 -4.57
C THR A 483 -32.91 -6.23 -6.07
N VAL A 484 -32.56 -7.24 -6.88
CA VAL A 484 -32.77 -7.18 -8.33
C VAL A 484 -34.29 -7.23 -8.55
N LYS A 485 -34.90 -6.12 -8.96
CA LYS A 485 -36.26 -6.17 -9.50
C LYS A 485 -36.24 -7.10 -10.70
N ALA A 486 -36.95 -8.22 -10.62
CA ALA A 486 -37.21 -9.00 -11.81
C ALA A 486 -37.84 -8.08 -12.87
N PRO A 487 -37.43 -8.17 -14.14
CA PRO A 487 -38.09 -7.43 -15.20
C PRO A 487 -39.58 -7.75 -15.12
N ALA A 488 -40.41 -6.72 -15.17
CA ALA A 488 -41.84 -6.88 -15.26
C ALA A 488 -42.11 -7.75 -16.50
N THR A 489 -42.63 -8.95 -16.30
CA THR A 489 -43.20 -9.74 -17.39
C THR A 489 -44.44 -8.98 -17.81
N ASP A 490 -44.31 -8.11 -18.81
CA ASP A 490 -45.46 -7.62 -19.55
C ASP A 490 -46.15 -8.84 -20.19
N ASP A 491 -47.33 -9.08 -19.68
CA ASP A 491 -48.26 -10.08 -20.27
C ASP A 491 -48.47 -9.77 -21.75
N ILE A 492 -48.13 -10.74 -22.61
CA ILE A 492 -48.57 -10.79 -23.98
C ILE A 492 -49.94 -11.49 -24.02
#